data_81bd2888f47fa69d39ffb14c81910f29
#
_entry.id   81bd2888f47fa69d39ffb14c81910f29
#
_cell.length_a   1.000
_cell.length_b   1.000
_cell.length_c   1.000
_cell.angle_alpha   90.00
_cell.angle_beta   90.00
_cell.angle_gamma   90.00
#
_symmetry.space_group_name_H-M   'P 1'
#
loop_
_entity.id
_entity.type
_entity.pdbx_description
1 polymer ?
#
loop_
_entity_poly.entity_id
_entity_poly.type
_entity_poly.pdbx_seq_one_letter_code
_entity_poly.pdbx_strand_id
1 'polypeptide(L)'
;MSSINKTIAGRYQLKRLIGQGGMADVYEAEDLILKRTVAVKIMRSSLTGDPVYVTRFHREASAAAALSHKNIVEIYDVGDEKDDYYIVMEYVPGQTLKELIHKRGALHYVEAVDVMKQVVSATAKAHSIGIIHRDLKPQNIMVTDSGVVKIGDFGIASIQSLSQVTQTDTIMGSLHYLAPEIARGEKATAQSDIYALGIVFYELLRGEVPFNGESPVNIALKHMRDEIPSVCAFNPSIPQSVENIIIKATAKNIKDRYASASEMLEDLNHCLEAAHINDEKITFDYEEDDELATIVAEDKDFFTQSQTHLPIEEETEEETKRSHKKMLMIIGGSVVAALAILIAVYFLLLRPSQSFEMPDVVNLTEAEAITLLEDRGLQVKGHVTYELSDDVEEGKVVESDPLAKANVKKGDEVHLVVSSGQYIVIEDYVGKDYDTIADQLEELGFKVNKEDRIDEASKGTILEQSLDAGEKIDPNSDNKTITLTVSQGYSAEVPNVYGQDIQKAKSILTEAGFTVELS
;
A
#
# COMPACT_ATOMS: atom_id res chain seq x y z
N MET A 1 -30.88 -0.12 1.76
CA MET A 1 -31.68 -1.34 1.44
C MET A 1 -30.74 -2.53 1.60
N SER A 2 -31.22 -3.64 2.18
CA SER A 2 -30.40 -4.84 2.39
C SER A 2 -29.96 -5.42 1.04
N SER A 3 -28.66 -5.53 0.83
CA SER A 3 -28.08 -6.17 -0.37
C SER A 3 -28.30 -7.69 -0.41
N ILE A 4 -28.88 -8.25 0.64
CA ILE A 4 -29.18 -9.68 0.75
C ILE A 4 -30.26 -10.05 -0.28
N ASN A 5 -30.05 -11.18 -0.98
CA ASN A 5 -30.84 -11.67 -2.11
C ASN A 5 -30.68 -10.88 -3.43
N LYS A 6 -29.82 -9.85 -3.49
CA LYS A 6 -29.43 -9.23 -4.76
C LYS A 6 -28.60 -10.23 -5.56
N THR A 7 -28.83 -10.28 -6.88
CA THR A 7 -27.99 -11.06 -7.79
C THR A 7 -27.08 -10.09 -8.55
N ILE A 8 -25.79 -10.31 -8.47
CA ILE A 8 -24.75 -9.54 -9.17
C ILE A 8 -24.44 -10.22 -10.50
N ALA A 9 -24.31 -9.44 -11.57
CA ALA A 9 -24.04 -9.91 -12.94
C ALA A 9 -24.99 -11.04 -13.41
N GLY A 10 -26.22 -11.08 -12.89
CA GLY A 10 -27.18 -12.14 -13.21
C GLY A 10 -26.73 -13.56 -12.78
N ARG A 11 -25.63 -13.68 -12.04
CA ARG A 11 -24.97 -14.95 -11.72
C ARG A 11 -24.73 -15.20 -10.24
N TYR A 12 -24.32 -14.19 -9.47
CA TYR A 12 -23.90 -14.36 -8.08
C TYR A 12 -24.97 -13.86 -7.11
N GLN A 13 -25.70 -14.79 -6.49
CA GLN A 13 -26.77 -14.47 -5.56
C GLN A 13 -26.21 -14.26 -4.14
N LEU A 14 -26.27 -13.04 -3.62
CA LEU A 14 -25.80 -12.68 -2.28
C LEU A 14 -26.68 -13.32 -1.20
N LYS A 15 -26.08 -14.04 -0.26
CA LYS A 15 -26.76 -14.75 0.84
C LYS A 15 -26.67 -14.01 2.17
N ARG A 16 -25.46 -13.68 2.59
CA ARG A 16 -25.22 -12.97 3.85
C ARG A 16 -23.93 -12.15 3.78
N LEU A 17 -23.89 -11.10 4.56
CA LEU A 17 -22.68 -10.32 4.78
C LEU A 17 -21.72 -11.10 5.68
N ILE A 18 -20.46 -11.25 5.27
CA ILE A 18 -19.42 -11.98 6.01
C ILE A 18 -18.24 -11.10 6.42
N GLY A 19 -18.11 -9.91 5.83
CA GLY A 19 -17.05 -8.95 6.20
C GLY A 19 -17.43 -7.53 5.79
N GLN A 20 -17.01 -6.55 6.60
CA GLN A 20 -17.15 -5.13 6.31
C GLN A 20 -15.80 -4.46 6.40
N GLY A 21 -15.34 -3.88 5.28
CA GLY A 21 -14.09 -3.10 5.22
C GLY A 21 -14.36 -1.62 4.93
N GLY A 22 -13.31 -0.80 5.00
CA GLY A 22 -13.41 0.62 4.67
C GLY A 22 -13.82 0.87 3.22
N MET A 23 -13.28 0.07 2.28
CA MET A 23 -13.49 0.24 0.84
C MET A 23 -14.57 -0.66 0.24
N ALA A 24 -14.80 -1.84 0.81
CA ALA A 24 -15.71 -2.84 0.26
C ALA A 24 -16.35 -3.69 1.35
N ASP A 25 -17.51 -4.24 1.04
CA ASP A 25 -18.22 -5.21 1.85
C ASP A 25 -18.11 -6.59 1.19
N VAL A 26 -17.91 -7.66 1.99
CA VAL A 26 -17.75 -9.04 1.51
C VAL A 26 -18.99 -9.86 1.85
N TYR A 27 -19.54 -10.53 0.86
CA TYR A 27 -20.74 -11.35 1.00
C TYR A 27 -20.43 -12.81 0.67
N GLU A 28 -21.02 -13.73 1.42
CA GLU A 28 -21.20 -15.09 0.98
C GLU A 28 -22.28 -15.10 -0.12
N ALA A 29 -22.00 -15.77 -1.23
CA ALA A 29 -22.90 -15.83 -2.37
C ALA A 29 -22.93 -17.23 -3.00
N GLU A 30 -23.96 -17.49 -3.80
CA GLU A 30 -24.07 -18.69 -4.62
C GLU A 30 -23.82 -18.35 -6.09
N ASP A 31 -22.86 -18.99 -6.73
CA ASP A 31 -22.72 -18.99 -8.18
C ASP A 31 -23.84 -19.85 -8.77
N LEU A 32 -24.85 -19.19 -9.35
CA LEU A 32 -26.04 -19.87 -9.88
C LEU A 32 -25.74 -20.77 -11.08
N ILE A 33 -24.62 -20.57 -11.78
CA ILE A 33 -24.20 -21.38 -12.93
C ILE A 33 -23.46 -22.62 -12.46
N LEU A 34 -22.41 -22.44 -11.63
CA LEU A 34 -21.55 -23.53 -11.17
C LEU A 34 -22.07 -24.23 -9.91
N LYS A 35 -23.16 -23.72 -9.30
CA LYS A 35 -23.80 -24.26 -8.08
C LYS A 35 -22.81 -24.47 -6.93
N ARG A 36 -21.93 -23.47 -6.72
CA ARG A 36 -20.95 -23.45 -5.64
C ARG A 36 -21.05 -22.19 -4.81
N THR A 37 -20.65 -22.28 -3.55
CA THR A 37 -20.51 -21.12 -2.68
C THR A 37 -19.24 -20.35 -3.06
N VAL A 38 -19.36 -19.03 -3.13
CA VAL A 38 -18.28 -18.08 -3.43
C VAL A 38 -18.33 -16.91 -2.44
N ALA A 39 -17.25 -16.19 -2.29
CA ALA A 39 -17.24 -14.88 -1.65
C ALA A 39 -17.27 -13.79 -2.72
N VAL A 40 -18.09 -12.75 -2.51
CA VAL A 40 -18.20 -11.59 -3.42
C VAL A 40 -17.87 -10.34 -2.63
N LYS A 41 -16.75 -9.69 -2.99
CA LYS A 41 -16.30 -8.40 -2.45
C LYS A 41 -16.89 -7.31 -3.35
N ILE A 42 -17.70 -6.42 -2.78
CA ILE A 42 -18.39 -5.35 -3.50
C ILE A 42 -17.91 -4.01 -2.97
N MET A 43 -17.46 -3.13 -3.86
CA MET A 43 -17.07 -1.77 -3.50
C MET A 43 -18.25 -1.00 -2.93
N ARG A 44 -17.99 -0.19 -1.90
CA ARG A 44 -19.03 0.67 -1.33
C ARG A 44 -19.44 1.76 -2.31
N SER A 45 -20.73 1.98 -2.44
CA SER A 45 -21.31 2.98 -3.36
C SER A 45 -20.84 4.42 -3.08
N SER A 46 -20.39 4.72 -1.87
CA SER A 46 -19.80 6.01 -1.53
C SER A 46 -18.42 6.26 -2.17
N LEU A 47 -17.78 5.21 -2.68
CA LEU A 47 -16.42 5.27 -3.26
C LEU A 47 -16.41 4.99 -4.77
N THR A 48 -17.53 4.53 -5.35
CA THR A 48 -17.60 4.20 -6.79
C THR A 48 -17.49 5.42 -7.71
N GLY A 49 -17.74 6.62 -7.17
CA GLY A 49 -17.56 7.88 -7.89
C GLY A 49 -16.12 8.41 -7.91
N ASP A 50 -15.20 7.78 -7.19
CA ASP A 50 -13.80 8.21 -7.10
C ASP A 50 -12.90 7.25 -7.92
N PRO A 51 -12.31 7.73 -9.04
CA PRO A 51 -11.46 6.90 -9.91
C PRO A 51 -10.25 6.27 -9.19
N VAL A 52 -9.74 6.92 -8.13
CA VAL A 52 -8.61 6.41 -7.36
C VAL A 52 -8.99 5.11 -6.67
N TYR A 53 -10.14 5.05 -6.00
CA TYR A 53 -10.60 3.83 -5.33
C TYR A 53 -10.96 2.73 -6.34
N VAL A 54 -11.57 3.08 -7.47
CA VAL A 54 -11.89 2.14 -8.54
C VAL A 54 -10.61 1.52 -9.11
N THR A 55 -9.61 2.34 -9.44
CA THR A 55 -8.31 1.87 -9.93
C THR A 55 -7.61 0.96 -8.92
N ARG A 56 -7.63 1.31 -7.64
CA ARG A 56 -7.06 0.48 -6.56
C ARG A 56 -7.76 -0.88 -6.49
N PHE A 57 -9.08 -0.89 -6.55
CA PHE A 57 -9.88 -2.12 -6.51
C PHE A 57 -9.56 -3.07 -7.67
N HIS A 58 -9.44 -2.54 -8.89
CA HIS A 58 -9.04 -3.30 -10.07
C HIS A 58 -7.61 -3.82 -9.99
N ARG A 59 -6.66 -3.01 -9.49
CA ARG A 59 -5.26 -3.45 -9.30
C ARG A 59 -5.17 -4.59 -8.28
N GLU A 60 -5.89 -4.52 -7.17
CA GLU A 60 -5.97 -5.58 -6.17
C GLU A 60 -6.49 -6.88 -6.80
N ALA A 61 -7.58 -6.79 -7.56
CA ALA A 61 -8.15 -7.92 -8.27
C ALA A 61 -7.17 -8.54 -9.28
N SER A 62 -6.52 -7.71 -10.09
CA SER A 62 -5.58 -8.17 -11.13
C SER A 62 -4.36 -8.86 -10.54
N ALA A 63 -3.78 -8.32 -9.47
CA ALA A 63 -2.63 -8.95 -8.80
C ALA A 63 -3.00 -10.27 -8.14
N ALA A 64 -4.15 -10.33 -7.46
CA ALA A 64 -4.62 -11.57 -6.85
C ALA A 64 -4.99 -12.63 -7.89
N ALA A 65 -5.54 -12.23 -9.04
CA ALA A 65 -5.87 -13.14 -10.15
C ALA A 65 -4.63 -13.80 -10.79
N ALA A 66 -3.47 -13.14 -10.75
CA ALA A 66 -2.22 -13.70 -11.24
C ALA A 66 -1.62 -14.78 -10.30
N LEU A 67 -2.18 -14.92 -9.09
CA LEU A 67 -1.67 -15.84 -8.06
C LEU A 67 -2.47 -17.15 -8.03
N SER A 68 -1.76 -18.26 -8.16
CA SER A 68 -2.31 -19.61 -7.94
C SER A 68 -1.45 -20.35 -6.92
N HIS A 69 -1.99 -20.55 -5.72
CA HIS A 69 -1.32 -21.28 -4.64
C HIS A 69 -2.36 -21.81 -3.64
N LYS A 70 -2.15 -23.00 -3.07
CA LYS A 70 -3.09 -23.63 -2.13
C LYS A 70 -3.41 -22.79 -0.88
N ASN A 71 -2.48 -21.91 -0.49
CA ASN A 71 -2.60 -21.03 0.66
C ASN A 71 -2.87 -19.56 0.28
N ILE A 72 -3.36 -19.28 -0.93
CA ILE A 72 -3.85 -17.97 -1.39
C ILE A 72 -5.33 -18.12 -1.76
N VAL A 73 -6.14 -17.14 -1.40
CA VAL A 73 -7.55 -17.07 -1.82
C VAL A 73 -7.61 -16.87 -3.33
N GLU A 74 -8.27 -17.77 -4.04
CA GLU A 74 -8.34 -17.79 -5.48
C GLU A 74 -9.38 -16.80 -5.99
N ILE A 75 -9.04 -15.96 -6.97
CA ILE A 75 -9.99 -15.06 -7.64
C ILE A 75 -10.63 -15.81 -8.82
N TYR A 76 -11.96 -15.76 -8.88
CA TYR A 76 -12.72 -16.47 -9.91
C TYR A 76 -13.27 -15.56 -10.99
N ASP A 77 -13.59 -14.31 -10.64
CA ASP A 77 -14.19 -13.36 -11.57
C ASP A 77 -14.02 -11.93 -11.04
N VAL A 78 -13.97 -10.96 -11.95
CA VAL A 78 -13.89 -9.53 -11.63
C VAL A 78 -14.81 -8.81 -12.63
N GLY A 79 -15.59 -7.87 -12.15
CA GLY A 79 -16.47 -7.13 -13.05
C GLY A 79 -17.07 -5.88 -12.44
N ASP A 80 -17.80 -5.19 -13.30
CA ASP A 80 -18.60 -4.04 -12.98
C ASP A 80 -20.02 -4.21 -13.53
N GLU A 81 -21.02 -3.83 -12.78
CA GLU A 81 -22.41 -3.79 -13.21
C GLU A 81 -23.10 -2.58 -12.58
N LYS A 82 -23.47 -1.57 -13.38
CA LYS A 82 -24.24 -0.39 -12.94
C LYS A 82 -23.65 0.29 -11.69
N ASP A 83 -22.36 0.57 -11.73
CA ASP A 83 -21.58 1.16 -10.63
C ASP A 83 -21.30 0.22 -9.42
N ASP A 84 -21.69 -1.05 -9.49
CA ASP A 84 -21.26 -2.06 -8.54
C ASP A 84 -19.96 -2.74 -9.04
N TYR A 85 -18.81 -2.30 -8.58
CA TYR A 85 -17.52 -2.99 -8.81
C TYR A 85 -17.43 -4.18 -7.87
N TYR A 86 -17.16 -5.38 -8.42
CA TYR A 86 -17.14 -6.61 -7.63
C TYR A 86 -15.97 -7.53 -7.98
N ILE A 87 -15.51 -8.28 -6.98
CA ILE A 87 -14.53 -9.37 -7.11
C ILE A 87 -15.18 -10.63 -6.57
N VAL A 88 -15.20 -11.70 -7.37
CA VAL A 88 -15.67 -13.01 -6.95
C VAL A 88 -14.48 -13.89 -6.65
N MET A 89 -14.44 -14.48 -5.46
CA MET A 89 -13.31 -15.25 -4.97
C MET A 89 -13.75 -16.51 -4.24
N GLU A 90 -12.78 -17.35 -3.94
CA GLU A 90 -12.95 -18.53 -3.12
C GLU A 90 -13.61 -18.19 -1.78
N TYR A 91 -14.68 -18.87 -1.45
CA TYR A 91 -15.24 -18.82 -0.12
C TYR A 91 -14.44 -19.77 0.80
N VAL A 92 -13.78 -19.22 1.80
CA VAL A 92 -13.00 -19.96 2.79
C VAL A 92 -13.85 -20.15 4.04
N PRO A 93 -14.36 -21.36 4.30
CA PRO A 93 -15.11 -21.63 5.52
C PRO A 93 -14.13 -21.67 6.71
N GLY A 94 -14.35 -20.78 7.70
CA GLY A 94 -13.47 -20.68 8.86
C GLY A 94 -13.55 -19.31 9.51
N GLN A 95 -12.46 -18.91 10.14
CA GLN A 95 -12.32 -17.63 10.83
C GLN A 95 -11.00 -16.95 10.44
N THR A 96 -10.87 -15.66 10.67
CA THR A 96 -9.59 -14.97 10.51
C THR A 96 -8.59 -15.42 11.58
N LEU A 97 -7.32 -15.33 11.27
CA LEU A 97 -6.25 -15.61 12.25
C LEU A 97 -6.35 -14.65 13.46
N LYS A 98 -6.86 -13.41 13.24
CA LYS A 98 -7.12 -12.47 14.33
C LYS A 98 -8.21 -12.94 15.28
N GLU A 99 -9.31 -13.46 14.74
CA GLU A 99 -10.39 -14.04 15.55
C GLU A 99 -9.93 -15.29 16.30
N LEU A 100 -9.09 -16.13 15.66
CA LEU A 100 -8.48 -17.30 16.30
C LEU A 100 -7.63 -16.88 17.51
N ILE A 101 -6.72 -15.89 17.32
CA ILE A 101 -5.89 -15.34 18.41
C ILE A 101 -6.76 -14.75 19.51
N HIS A 102 -7.76 -13.95 19.16
CA HIS A 102 -8.65 -13.35 20.15
C HIS A 102 -9.40 -14.39 21.00
N LYS A 103 -9.83 -15.50 20.37
CA LYS A 103 -10.59 -16.57 21.00
C LYS A 103 -9.73 -17.51 21.85
N ARG A 104 -8.49 -17.79 21.43
CA ARG A 104 -7.63 -18.83 22.05
C ARG A 104 -6.44 -18.24 22.85
N GLY A 105 -6.09 -16.97 22.62
CA GLY A 105 -4.83 -16.39 23.09
C GLY A 105 -3.65 -16.91 22.31
N ALA A 106 -2.49 -17.00 22.99
CA ALA A 106 -1.26 -17.55 22.42
C ALA A 106 -1.43 -19.00 21.94
N LEU A 107 -0.95 -19.31 20.75
CA LEU A 107 -0.93 -20.65 20.21
C LEU A 107 0.29 -21.44 20.73
N HIS A 108 0.19 -22.75 20.73
CA HIS A 108 1.35 -23.61 20.95
C HIS A 108 2.36 -23.41 19.81
N TYR A 109 3.67 -23.34 20.12
CA TYR A 109 4.69 -22.98 19.13
C TYR A 109 4.72 -23.91 17.91
N VAL A 110 4.43 -25.22 18.07
CA VAL A 110 4.33 -26.16 16.94
C VAL A 110 3.21 -25.75 15.97
N GLU A 111 2.03 -25.42 16.51
CA GLU A 111 0.89 -24.95 15.71
C GLU A 111 1.19 -23.60 15.04
N ALA A 112 1.80 -22.66 15.77
CA ALA A 112 2.21 -21.37 15.22
C ALA A 112 3.22 -21.51 14.07
N VAL A 113 4.19 -22.42 14.19
CA VAL A 113 5.16 -22.74 13.13
C VAL A 113 4.44 -23.32 11.91
N ASP A 114 3.49 -24.24 12.09
CA ASP A 114 2.74 -24.84 10.98
C ASP A 114 1.86 -23.81 10.24
N VAL A 115 1.23 -22.88 10.97
CA VAL A 115 0.52 -21.75 10.39
C VAL A 115 1.48 -20.89 9.58
N MET A 116 2.63 -20.52 10.17
CA MET A 116 3.61 -19.65 9.51
C MET A 116 4.25 -20.28 8.28
N LYS A 117 4.51 -21.59 8.27
CA LYS A 117 4.96 -22.31 7.06
C LYS A 117 4.00 -22.11 5.88
N GLN A 118 2.69 -22.19 6.13
CA GLN A 118 1.69 -22.01 5.09
C GLN A 118 1.63 -20.55 4.61
N VAL A 119 1.63 -19.57 5.55
CA VAL A 119 1.60 -18.13 5.25
C VAL A 119 2.85 -17.72 4.47
N VAL A 120 4.04 -18.10 4.96
CA VAL A 120 5.32 -17.74 4.32
C VAL A 120 5.47 -18.41 2.96
N SER A 121 5.00 -19.66 2.78
CA SER A 121 4.98 -20.33 1.47
C SER A 121 4.12 -19.58 0.44
N ALA A 122 2.95 -19.09 0.86
CA ALA A 122 2.09 -18.26 0.00
C ALA A 122 2.74 -16.92 -0.35
N THR A 123 3.35 -16.26 0.63
CA THR A 123 4.06 -15.00 0.43
C THR A 123 5.27 -15.17 -0.50
N ALA A 124 6.05 -16.26 -0.33
CA ALA A 124 7.18 -16.58 -1.21
C ALA A 124 6.73 -16.79 -2.67
N LYS A 125 5.56 -17.42 -2.88
CA LYS A 125 4.96 -17.55 -4.21
C LYS A 125 4.60 -16.20 -4.81
N ALA A 126 3.99 -15.29 -4.06
CA ALA A 126 3.67 -13.94 -4.53
C ALA A 126 4.94 -13.16 -4.89
N HIS A 127 5.94 -13.17 -4.01
CA HIS A 127 7.23 -12.49 -4.25
C HIS A 127 7.97 -13.04 -5.47
N SER A 128 7.83 -14.35 -5.78
CA SER A 128 8.49 -14.96 -6.95
C SER A 128 8.01 -14.42 -8.30
N ILE A 129 6.85 -13.77 -8.34
CA ILE A 129 6.30 -13.10 -9.52
C ILE A 129 6.20 -11.58 -9.36
N GLY A 130 6.95 -11.01 -8.40
CA GLY A 130 7.05 -9.57 -8.19
C GLY A 130 5.87 -8.94 -7.44
N ILE A 131 4.95 -9.73 -6.87
CA ILE A 131 3.80 -9.21 -6.12
C ILE A 131 4.15 -9.11 -4.64
N ILE A 132 4.06 -7.89 -4.09
CA ILE A 132 4.25 -7.57 -2.67
C ILE A 132 2.87 -7.36 -2.05
N HIS A 133 2.62 -7.96 -0.89
CA HIS A 133 1.30 -7.93 -0.24
C HIS A 133 0.98 -6.57 0.39
N ARG A 134 1.94 -5.94 1.09
CA ARG A 134 1.88 -4.60 1.71
C ARG A 134 0.93 -4.44 2.92
N ASP A 135 0.04 -5.38 3.18
CA ASP A 135 -0.90 -5.35 4.32
C ASP A 135 -1.05 -6.74 4.95
N LEU A 136 0.09 -7.42 5.19
CA LEU A 136 0.12 -8.71 5.89
C LEU A 136 -0.20 -8.50 7.37
N LYS A 137 -1.34 -9.08 7.78
CA LYS A 137 -1.83 -9.03 9.17
C LYS A 137 -2.81 -10.18 9.42
N PRO A 138 -3.07 -10.57 10.66
CA PRO A 138 -3.96 -11.69 10.99
C PRO A 138 -5.40 -11.54 10.47
N GLN A 139 -5.89 -10.31 10.23
CA GLN A 139 -7.21 -10.06 9.67
C GLN A 139 -7.33 -10.53 8.21
N ASN A 140 -6.21 -10.49 7.45
CA ASN A 140 -6.17 -10.86 6.04
C ASN A 140 -5.76 -12.33 5.83
N ILE A 141 -5.65 -13.09 6.91
CA ILE A 141 -5.28 -14.52 6.89
C ILE A 141 -6.46 -15.31 7.44
N MET A 142 -7.03 -16.18 6.61
CA MET A 142 -8.13 -17.08 6.98
C MET A 142 -7.58 -18.43 7.40
N VAL A 143 -8.21 -19.04 8.41
CA VAL A 143 -7.89 -20.39 8.88
C VAL A 143 -9.16 -21.22 8.86
N THR A 144 -9.15 -22.33 8.13
CA THR A 144 -10.25 -23.27 8.11
C THR A 144 -10.26 -24.14 9.38
N ASP A 145 -11.39 -24.80 9.66
CA ASP A 145 -11.50 -25.76 10.78
C ASP A 145 -10.53 -26.96 10.65
N SER A 146 -10.06 -27.25 9.43
CA SER A 146 -9.07 -28.29 9.15
C SER A 146 -7.61 -27.81 9.29
N GLY A 147 -7.38 -26.54 9.68
CA GLY A 147 -6.04 -25.96 9.84
C GLY A 147 -5.38 -25.51 8.52
N VAL A 148 -6.13 -25.47 7.42
CA VAL A 148 -5.62 -24.88 6.17
C VAL A 148 -5.67 -23.38 6.26
N VAL A 149 -4.54 -22.74 5.97
CA VAL A 149 -4.40 -21.29 5.99
C VAL A 149 -4.50 -20.73 4.57
N LYS A 150 -5.20 -19.60 4.40
CA LYS A 150 -5.30 -18.89 3.13
C LYS A 150 -5.12 -17.38 3.33
N ILE A 151 -4.23 -16.77 2.57
CA ILE A 151 -4.03 -15.32 2.53
C ILE A 151 -5.01 -14.72 1.53
N GLY A 152 -5.72 -13.70 1.95
CA GLY A 152 -6.58 -12.86 1.10
C GLY A 152 -6.12 -11.42 1.08
N ASP A 153 -6.83 -10.59 0.33
CA ASP A 153 -6.69 -9.12 0.31
C ASP A 153 -5.24 -8.65 0.09
N PHE A 154 -4.67 -8.96 -1.08
CA PHE A 154 -3.36 -8.44 -1.49
C PHE A 154 -3.45 -6.93 -1.62
N GLY A 155 -2.93 -6.23 -0.59
CA GLY A 155 -3.07 -4.79 -0.36
C GLY A 155 -2.25 -3.92 -1.30
N ILE A 156 -2.59 -3.89 -2.60
CA ILE A 156 -1.99 -2.96 -3.56
C ILE A 156 -2.41 -1.51 -3.25
N ALA A 157 -3.41 -1.34 -2.39
CA ALA A 157 -3.99 -0.06 -1.98
C ALA A 157 -3.44 0.49 -0.65
N SER A 158 -2.40 -0.11 -0.08
CA SER A 158 -1.85 0.28 1.22
C SER A 158 -1.15 1.65 1.16
N ILE A 159 -1.35 2.40 2.22
CA ILE A 159 -0.90 3.76 2.54
C ILE A 159 0.54 4.01 2.09
N GLN A 160 0.74 5.01 1.22
CA GLN A 160 2.08 5.44 0.79
C GLN A 160 2.74 6.44 1.77
N SER A 161 2.04 6.92 2.81
CA SER A 161 2.62 7.83 3.80
C SER A 161 1.86 7.88 5.13
N LEU A 162 2.58 8.13 6.22
CA LEU A 162 2.07 8.37 7.58
C LEU A 162 1.04 9.52 7.65
N SER A 163 1.10 10.48 6.73
CA SER A 163 0.17 11.61 6.67
C SER A 163 -1.28 11.22 6.35
N GLN A 164 -1.52 10.04 5.74
CA GLN A 164 -2.87 9.50 5.50
C GLN A 164 -3.42 8.68 6.68
N VAL A 165 -2.58 8.42 7.68
CA VAL A 165 -2.87 7.50 8.81
C VAL A 165 -3.81 8.11 9.86
N THR A 166 -4.05 9.42 9.86
CA THR A 166 -4.71 10.12 10.99
C THR A 166 -6.25 10.11 10.95
N GLN A 167 -6.91 9.51 9.96
CA GLN A 167 -8.35 9.75 9.76
C GLN A 167 -9.34 8.60 9.99
N THR A 168 -8.95 7.34 10.24
CA THR A 168 -9.94 6.27 10.50
C THR A 168 -9.44 5.17 11.43
N ASP A 169 -10.33 4.66 12.30
CA ASP A 169 -10.08 3.55 13.25
C ASP A 169 -9.61 2.25 12.56
N THR A 170 -9.93 2.06 11.28
CA THR A 170 -9.51 0.89 10.49
C THR A 170 -8.01 0.90 10.20
N ILE A 171 -7.39 2.09 10.15
CA ILE A 171 -5.97 2.28 9.88
C ILE A 171 -5.14 1.90 11.13
N MET A 172 -5.67 2.14 12.33
CA MET A 172 -4.98 1.83 13.58
C MET A 172 -4.58 0.36 13.69
N GLY A 173 -5.41 -0.57 13.18
CA GLY A 173 -5.12 -2.01 13.19
C GLY A 173 -3.92 -2.44 12.33
N SER A 174 -3.66 -1.76 11.21
CA SER A 174 -2.56 -2.10 10.29
C SER A 174 -1.20 -1.59 10.77
N LEU A 175 -1.17 -0.55 11.62
CA LEU A 175 0.07 0.05 12.12
C LEU A 175 0.89 -0.89 12.99
N HIS A 176 0.25 -1.84 13.66
CA HIS A 176 0.95 -2.82 14.51
C HIS A 176 1.85 -3.79 13.73
N TYR A 177 1.75 -3.82 12.40
CA TYR A 177 2.54 -4.69 11.51
C TYR A 177 3.43 -3.88 10.55
N LEU A 178 3.53 -2.57 10.77
CA LEU A 178 4.23 -1.63 9.91
C LEU A 178 5.74 -1.84 9.97
N ALA A 179 6.38 -2.02 8.82
CA ALA A 179 7.83 -2.13 8.75
C ALA A 179 8.51 -0.76 8.99
N PRO A 180 9.72 -0.73 9.60
CA PRO A 180 10.45 0.50 9.90
C PRO A 180 10.63 1.43 8.69
N GLU A 181 10.97 0.88 7.53
CA GLU A 181 11.13 1.65 6.28
C GLU A 181 9.84 2.31 5.82
N ILE A 182 8.71 1.62 6.00
CA ILE A 182 7.39 2.21 5.67
C ILE A 182 7.04 3.32 6.66
N ALA A 183 7.40 3.15 7.94
CA ALA A 183 7.25 4.19 8.94
C ALA A 183 8.08 5.45 8.63
N ARG A 184 9.21 5.31 7.91
CA ARG A 184 10.02 6.42 7.39
C ARG A 184 9.48 7.00 6.08
N GLY A 185 8.42 6.46 5.50
CA GLY A 185 7.84 6.90 4.23
C GLY A 185 8.49 6.27 2.99
N GLU A 186 9.32 5.25 3.16
CA GLU A 186 9.94 4.53 2.06
C GLU A 186 8.94 3.58 1.37
N LYS A 187 9.26 3.15 0.14
CA LYS A 187 8.41 2.22 -0.61
C LYS A 187 8.44 0.81 -0.02
N ALA A 188 7.29 0.14 0.01
CA ALA A 188 7.19 -1.24 0.44
C ALA A 188 7.98 -2.19 -0.46
N THR A 189 8.68 -3.13 0.15
CA THR A 189 9.48 -4.18 -0.51
C THR A 189 9.05 -5.56 -0.04
N ALA A 190 9.58 -6.62 -0.64
CA ALA A 190 9.41 -7.99 -0.15
C ALA A 190 9.85 -8.16 1.31
N GLN A 191 10.87 -7.42 1.73
CA GLN A 191 11.35 -7.44 3.11
C GLN A 191 10.44 -6.69 4.08
N SER A 192 9.61 -5.75 3.60
CA SER A 192 8.55 -5.16 4.43
C SER A 192 7.46 -6.20 4.77
N ASP A 193 7.10 -7.07 3.81
CA ASP A 193 6.20 -8.19 4.08
C ASP A 193 6.81 -9.20 5.07
N ILE A 194 8.13 -9.47 4.96
CA ILE A 194 8.85 -10.36 5.88
C ILE A 194 8.82 -9.78 7.30
N TYR A 195 8.98 -8.49 7.46
CA TYR A 195 8.84 -7.83 8.76
C TYR A 195 7.44 -8.04 9.35
N ALA A 196 6.40 -7.79 8.56
CA ALA A 196 5.02 -8.02 8.97
C ALA A 196 4.76 -9.48 9.36
N LEU A 197 5.34 -10.46 8.62
CA LEU A 197 5.29 -11.88 8.96
C LEU A 197 5.94 -12.18 10.31
N GLY A 198 7.05 -11.54 10.62
CA GLY A 198 7.70 -11.63 11.93
C GLY A 198 6.80 -11.14 13.07
N ILE A 199 6.09 -10.03 12.86
CA ILE A 199 5.10 -9.51 13.84
C ILE A 199 3.90 -10.45 13.99
N VAL A 200 3.39 -10.99 12.88
CA VAL A 200 2.30 -12.01 12.92
C VAL A 200 2.76 -13.24 13.71
N PHE A 201 3.98 -13.70 13.48
CA PHE A 201 4.53 -14.85 14.20
C PHE A 201 4.68 -14.60 15.70
N TYR A 202 5.17 -13.41 16.06
CA TYR A 202 5.20 -12.96 17.46
C TYR A 202 3.80 -13.00 18.09
N GLU A 203 2.81 -12.41 17.42
CA GLU A 203 1.43 -12.35 17.93
C GLU A 203 0.81 -13.74 18.10
N LEU A 204 1.09 -14.69 17.19
CA LEU A 204 0.65 -16.08 17.34
C LEU A 204 1.19 -16.74 18.62
N LEU A 205 2.44 -16.46 18.97
CA LEU A 205 3.12 -17.05 20.13
C LEU A 205 2.81 -16.31 21.44
N ARG A 206 2.43 -15.04 21.37
CA ARG A 206 2.23 -14.19 22.53
C ARG A 206 0.74 -13.92 22.84
N GLY A 207 -0.12 -13.99 21.80
CA GLY A 207 -1.53 -13.62 21.88
C GLY A 207 -1.78 -12.11 21.75
N GLU A 208 -0.73 -11.32 21.68
CA GLU A 208 -0.78 -9.86 21.55
C GLU A 208 0.37 -9.35 20.69
N VAL A 209 0.21 -8.14 20.12
CA VAL A 209 1.24 -7.50 19.31
C VAL A 209 2.42 -7.00 20.17
N PRO A 210 3.65 -6.91 19.61
CA PRO A 210 4.82 -6.51 20.39
C PRO A 210 4.80 -5.05 20.82
N PHE A 211 4.19 -4.19 20.01
CA PHE A 211 4.19 -2.75 20.22
C PHE A 211 2.78 -2.19 20.28
N ASN A 212 2.47 -1.52 21.39
CA ASN A 212 1.25 -0.78 21.63
C ASN A 212 1.61 0.67 21.99
N GLY A 213 0.72 1.63 21.71
CA GLY A 213 0.93 3.03 22.02
C GLY A 213 -0.38 3.82 22.04
N GLU A 214 -0.36 4.98 22.69
CA GLU A 214 -1.52 5.87 22.81
C GLU A 214 -1.84 6.60 21.50
N SER A 215 -0.88 6.64 20.56
CA SER A 215 -1.04 7.27 19.25
C SER A 215 -0.42 6.42 18.14
N PRO A 216 -0.90 6.58 16.88
CA PRO A 216 -0.29 5.98 15.70
C PRO A 216 1.22 6.23 15.59
N VAL A 217 1.65 7.45 15.90
CA VAL A 217 3.06 7.87 15.85
C VAL A 217 3.90 7.10 16.87
N ASN A 218 3.39 6.90 18.09
CA ASN A 218 4.10 6.13 19.12
C ASN A 218 4.31 4.67 18.71
N ILE A 219 3.32 4.06 18.04
CA ILE A 219 3.46 2.68 17.53
C ILE A 219 4.51 2.64 16.43
N ALA A 220 4.47 3.58 15.47
CA ALA A 220 5.45 3.66 14.40
C ALA A 220 6.88 3.87 14.91
N LEU A 221 7.08 4.77 15.89
CA LEU A 221 8.38 4.99 16.53
C LEU A 221 8.93 3.73 17.19
N LYS A 222 8.09 2.93 17.86
CA LYS A 222 8.51 1.64 18.44
C LYS A 222 8.95 0.65 17.37
N HIS A 223 8.25 0.57 16.24
CA HIS A 223 8.70 -0.25 15.11
C HIS A 223 10.07 0.17 14.58
N MET A 224 10.38 1.46 14.63
CA MET A 224 11.65 1.99 14.15
C MET A 224 12.81 1.76 15.12
N ARG A 225 12.57 1.74 16.44
CA ARG A 225 13.61 1.79 17.48
C ARG A 225 13.64 0.60 18.43
N ASP A 226 12.46 0.17 18.92
CA ASP A 226 12.39 -0.76 20.02
C ASP A 226 12.69 -2.18 19.54
N GLU A 227 13.49 -2.91 20.29
CA GLU A 227 13.70 -4.33 20.05
C GLU A 227 12.39 -5.10 20.27
N ILE A 228 12.23 -6.20 19.52
CA ILE A 228 11.09 -7.09 19.72
C ILE A 228 11.22 -7.79 21.09
N PRO A 229 10.16 -7.78 21.93
CA PRO A 229 10.23 -8.46 23.22
C PRO A 229 10.43 -9.97 23.04
N SER A 230 11.19 -10.60 23.94
CA SER A 230 11.50 -12.03 23.87
C SER A 230 10.24 -12.89 24.09
N VAL A 231 9.94 -13.80 23.16
CA VAL A 231 8.88 -14.79 23.32
C VAL A 231 9.34 -15.94 24.21
N CYS A 232 10.65 -16.26 24.24
CA CYS A 232 11.22 -17.27 25.13
C CYS A 232 11.20 -16.82 26.60
N ALA A 233 11.38 -15.52 26.87
CA ALA A 233 11.24 -14.96 28.22
C ALA A 233 9.78 -15.05 28.73
N PHE A 234 8.81 -14.95 27.84
CA PHE A 234 7.41 -15.15 28.16
C PHE A 234 7.05 -16.62 28.36
N ASN A 235 7.49 -17.48 27.46
CA ASN A 235 7.24 -18.92 27.52
C ASN A 235 8.53 -19.71 27.21
N PRO A 236 9.24 -20.18 28.28
CA PRO A 236 10.50 -20.91 28.11
C PRO A 236 10.39 -22.26 27.37
N SER A 237 9.19 -22.72 27.06
CA SER A 237 9.00 -23.93 26.24
C SER A 237 9.18 -23.67 24.74
N ILE A 238 9.22 -22.39 24.32
CA ILE A 238 9.47 -22.02 22.93
C ILE A 238 10.96 -22.19 22.64
N PRO A 239 11.33 -22.96 21.60
CA PRO A 239 12.74 -23.10 21.21
C PRO A 239 13.37 -21.77 20.79
N GLN A 240 14.68 -21.58 21.09
CA GLN A 240 15.41 -20.37 20.69
C GLN A 240 15.44 -20.21 19.16
N SER A 241 15.50 -21.29 18.40
CA SER A 241 15.40 -21.27 16.93
C SER A 241 14.11 -20.61 16.42
N VAL A 242 12.99 -20.78 17.12
CA VAL A 242 11.71 -20.16 16.79
C VAL A 242 11.76 -18.65 17.06
N GLU A 243 12.32 -18.22 18.20
CA GLU A 243 12.54 -16.80 18.52
C GLU A 243 13.51 -16.16 17.52
N ASN A 244 14.57 -16.86 17.12
CA ASN A 244 15.55 -16.38 16.15
C ASN A 244 14.92 -16.02 14.81
N ILE A 245 13.90 -16.78 14.35
CA ILE A 245 13.17 -16.46 13.13
C ILE A 245 12.44 -15.11 13.29
N ILE A 246 11.82 -14.87 14.44
CA ILE A 246 11.15 -13.59 14.72
C ILE A 246 12.16 -12.46 14.74
N ILE A 247 13.27 -12.61 15.47
CA ILE A 247 14.34 -11.61 15.59
C ILE A 247 14.88 -11.24 14.21
N LYS A 248 15.22 -12.24 13.37
CA LYS A 248 15.75 -12.03 12.03
C LYS A 248 14.71 -11.38 11.11
N ALA A 249 13.45 -11.82 11.14
CA ALA A 249 12.38 -11.23 10.33
C ALA A 249 12.09 -9.77 10.71
N THR A 250 12.21 -9.42 12.01
CA THR A 250 11.89 -8.08 12.55
C THR A 250 13.11 -7.19 12.76
N ALA A 251 14.26 -7.55 12.22
CA ALA A 251 15.46 -6.72 12.25
C ALA A 251 15.18 -5.31 11.68
N LYS A 252 15.73 -4.28 12.33
CA LYS A 252 15.45 -2.87 11.94
C LYS A 252 16.11 -2.51 10.62
N ASN A 253 17.33 -2.99 10.40
CA ASN A 253 18.00 -2.85 9.14
C ASN A 253 17.52 -3.94 8.17
N ILE A 254 17.11 -3.53 6.98
CA ILE A 254 16.65 -4.44 5.91
C ILE A 254 17.70 -5.51 5.56
N LYS A 255 19.00 -5.17 5.63
CA LYS A 255 20.11 -6.08 5.30
C LYS A 255 20.26 -7.23 6.27
N ASP A 256 19.80 -7.05 7.51
CA ASP A 256 19.89 -8.06 8.57
C ASP A 256 18.67 -8.99 8.59
N ARG A 257 17.62 -8.65 7.79
CA ARG A 257 16.44 -9.51 7.59
C ARG A 257 16.73 -10.63 6.59
N TYR A 258 15.79 -11.55 6.49
CA TYR A 258 15.78 -12.52 5.40
C TYR A 258 15.81 -11.82 4.04
N ALA A 259 16.66 -12.30 3.13
CA ALA A 259 16.72 -11.78 1.77
C ALA A 259 15.44 -12.10 0.97
N SER A 260 14.74 -13.18 1.34
CA SER A 260 13.49 -13.60 0.71
C SER A 260 12.59 -14.37 1.67
N ALA A 261 11.29 -14.41 1.37
CA ALA A 261 10.35 -15.25 2.09
C ALA A 261 10.66 -16.75 1.94
N SER A 262 11.35 -17.15 0.88
CA SER A 262 11.80 -18.54 0.69
C SER A 262 12.89 -18.93 1.71
N GLU A 263 13.82 -18.03 2.02
CA GLU A 263 14.83 -18.23 3.07
C GLU A 263 14.18 -18.34 4.45
N MET A 264 13.20 -17.48 4.77
CA MET A 264 12.43 -17.58 6.01
C MET A 264 11.67 -18.92 6.11
N LEU A 265 11.12 -19.41 4.98
CA LEU A 265 10.44 -20.70 4.93
C LEU A 265 11.39 -21.88 5.21
N GLU A 266 12.61 -21.81 4.74
CA GLU A 266 13.64 -22.80 5.01
C GLU A 266 13.94 -22.92 6.50
N ASP A 267 14.19 -21.79 7.17
CA ASP A 267 14.39 -21.75 8.62
C ASP A 267 13.16 -22.28 9.38
N LEU A 268 11.93 -21.89 8.98
CA LEU A 268 10.71 -22.43 9.57
C LEU A 268 10.60 -23.95 9.41
N ASN A 269 11.07 -24.53 8.30
CA ASN A 269 11.01 -25.96 8.09
C ASN A 269 11.92 -26.74 9.05
N HIS A 270 13.05 -26.14 9.45
CA HIS A 270 14.08 -26.79 10.25
C HIS A 270 14.10 -26.39 11.73
N CYS A 271 13.44 -25.28 12.13
CA CYS A 271 13.54 -24.70 13.48
C CYS A 271 13.11 -25.65 14.62
N LEU A 272 12.33 -26.69 14.35
CA LEU A 272 11.90 -27.67 15.35
C LEU A 272 12.74 -28.96 15.33
N GLU A 273 13.75 -29.04 14.48
CA GLU A 273 14.66 -30.17 14.45
C GLU A 273 15.60 -30.16 15.66
N ALA A 274 15.97 -31.35 16.14
CA ALA A 274 16.81 -31.50 17.35
C ALA A 274 18.17 -30.77 17.23
N ALA A 275 18.66 -30.55 16.02
CA ALA A 275 19.89 -29.80 15.76
C ALA A 275 19.76 -28.30 16.04
N HIS A 276 18.56 -27.74 15.92
CA HIS A 276 18.31 -26.29 15.97
C HIS A 276 17.60 -25.80 17.23
N ILE A 277 16.99 -26.69 18.02
CA ILE A 277 16.21 -26.34 19.22
C ILE A 277 17.01 -25.45 20.20
N ASN A 278 18.33 -25.68 20.30
CA ASN A 278 19.22 -24.98 21.21
C ASN A 278 20.19 -24.02 20.49
N ASP A 279 19.80 -23.48 19.34
CA ASP A 279 20.60 -22.47 18.65
C ASP A 279 20.88 -21.29 19.56
N GLU A 280 22.04 -20.61 19.38
CA GLU A 280 22.33 -19.39 20.10
C GLU A 280 21.38 -18.27 19.67
N LYS A 281 21.04 -17.38 20.60
CA LYS A 281 20.20 -16.21 20.31
C LYS A 281 20.88 -15.30 19.31
N ILE A 282 20.19 -14.94 18.24
CA ILE A 282 20.65 -13.92 17.28
C ILE A 282 20.57 -12.54 17.94
N THR A 283 21.62 -11.77 17.79
CA THR A 283 21.70 -10.36 18.21
C THR A 283 22.23 -9.52 17.06
N PHE A 284 21.72 -8.31 16.92
CA PHE A 284 22.20 -7.34 15.94
C PHE A 284 22.75 -6.12 16.70
N ASP A 285 23.93 -5.65 16.34
CA ASP A 285 24.48 -4.39 16.86
C ASP A 285 23.90 -3.25 16.00
N TYR A 286 22.95 -2.52 16.55
CA TYR A 286 22.46 -1.29 15.93
C TYR A 286 23.30 -0.12 16.45
N GLU A 287 24.09 0.51 15.57
CA GLU A 287 24.64 1.83 15.87
C GLU A 287 23.48 2.79 16.05
N GLU A 288 23.46 3.56 17.15
CA GLU A 288 22.44 4.59 17.36
C GLU A 288 22.55 5.62 16.22
N ASP A 289 21.56 5.67 15.33
CA ASP A 289 21.48 6.69 14.29
C ASP A 289 21.22 8.04 14.96
N ASP A 290 22.27 8.87 15.07
CA ASP A 290 22.22 10.23 15.64
C ASP A 290 21.22 11.16 14.93
N GLU A 291 20.83 10.87 13.69
CA GLU A 291 19.80 11.63 12.96
C GLU A 291 18.40 11.51 13.58
N LEU A 292 18.08 10.36 14.19
CA LEU A 292 16.81 10.14 14.87
C LEU A 292 16.75 10.78 16.27
N ALA A 293 17.89 11.05 16.87
CA ALA A 293 18.00 11.75 18.16
C ALA A 293 17.49 13.20 18.05
N THR A 294 17.65 13.82 16.88
CA THR A 294 17.25 15.23 16.64
C THR A 294 15.73 15.39 16.60
N ILE A 295 15.00 14.43 16.02
CA ILE A 295 13.52 14.46 15.93
C ILE A 295 12.86 14.29 17.31
N VAL A 296 13.53 13.57 18.24
CA VAL A 296 13.00 13.33 19.61
C VAL A 296 13.39 14.43 20.59
N ALA A 297 14.45 15.18 20.32
CA ALA A 297 14.84 16.33 21.15
C ALA A 297 13.82 17.49 21.02
N GLU A 298 13.27 17.68 19.81
CA GLU A 298 12.22 18.71 19.59
C GLU A 298 10.87 18.33 20.23
N ASP A 299 10.53 17.03 20.29
CA ASP A 299 9.27 16.59 20.91
C ASP A 299 9.33 16.52 22.46
N LYS A 300 10.50 16.38 23.08
CA LYS A 300 10.63 16.36 24.56
C LYS A 300 10.31 17.70 25.21
N ASP A 301 10.57 18.80 24.53
CA ASP A 301 10.27 20.14 25.05
C ASP A 301 8.76 20.48 24.99
N PHE A 302 8.00 19.79 24.15
CA PHE A 302 6.54 19.96 24.07
C PHE A 302 5.78 19.23 25.20
N PHE A 303 6.31 18.15 25.74
CA PHE A 303 5.63 17.32 26.76
C PHE A 303 6.07 17.55 28.20
N THR A 304 7.12 18.34 28.47
CA THR A 304 7.64 18.53 29.85
C THR A 304 6.95 19.66 30.63
N GLN A 305 5.95 20.34 30.05
CA GLN A 305 5.25 21.42 30.74
C GLN A 305 3.98 21.04 31.52
N SER A 306 3.70 19.77 31.75
CA SER A 306 2.45 19.37 32.41
C SER A 306 2.59 18.35 33.55
N GLN A 307 3.67 18.38 34.34
CA GLN A 307 3.67 17.73 35.67
C GLN A 307 4.65 18.41 36.63
N THR A 308 4.18 19.46 37.25
CA THR A 308 4.84 20.00 38.46
C THR A 308 4.25 19.29 39.67
N HIS A 309 4.97 18.32 40.21
CA HIS A 309 4.72 17.79 41.53
C HIS A 309 5.09 18.82 42.58
N LEU A 310 4.11 19.18 43.42
CA LEU A 310 4.36 19.92 44.64
C LEU A 310 4.84 18.95 45.73
N PRO A 311 5.90 19.30 46.48
CA PRO A 311 6.32 18.51 47.64
C PRO A 311 5.35 18.76 48.81
N ILE A 312 4.98 17.68 49.47
CA ILE A 312 4.27 17.74 50.75
C ILE A 312 5.34 17.88 51.85
N GLU A 313 5.37 19.04 52.52
CA GLU A 313 6.08 19.23 53.77
C GLU A 313 5.10 19.05 54.92
N GLU A 314 5.46 18.15 55.87
CA GLU A 314 4.79 17.99 57.15
C GLU A 314 5.15 19.19 58.05
N GLU A 315 4.15 19.95 58.47
CA GLU A 315 4.30 20.97 59.51
C GLU A 315 3.93 20.42 60.90
N THR A 316 4.88 20.59 61.81
CA THR A 316 4.65 20.50 63.26
C THR A 316 4.02 21.79 63.80
N GLU A 317 2.99 21.59 64.66
CA GLU A 317 2.30 22.66 65.38
C GLU A 317 3.24 23.31 66.41
N GLU A 318 3.25 24.65 66.47
CA GLU A 318 3.19 25.45 67.73
C GLU A 318 3.07 26.96 67.45
N GLU A 319 1.96 27.48 67.96
CA GLU A 319 1.60 28.84 68.46
C GLU A 319 2.20 30.10 67.80
N THR A 320 1.36 31.00 67.30
CA THR A 320 1.03 32.29 68.00
C THR A 320 -0.08 33.09 67.32
N LYS A 321 -1.10 33.41 68.09
CA LYS A 321 -2.15 34.39 67.80
C LYS A 321 -1.56 35.80 67.82
N ARG A 322 -1.52 36.49 66.62
CA ARG A 322 -1.75 37.96 66.48
C ARG A 322 -1.46 38.42 65.04
N SER A 323 -2.49 38.85 64.38
CA SER A 323 -2.54 39.72 63.21
C SER A 323 -3.40 39.24 62.03
N HIS A 324 -4.59 38.75 62.33
CA HIS A 324 -5.50 38.29 61.27
C HIS A 324 -6.09 39.37 60.32
N LYS A 325 -6.01 40.66 60.67
CA LYS A 325 -6.63 41.71 59.82
C LYS A 325 -5.73 42.20 58.69
N LYS A 326 -4.40 42.19 58.82
CA LYS A 326 -3.50 42.60 57.73
C LYS A 326 -3.24 41.45 56.74
N MET A 327 -3.26 40.22 57.21
CA MET A 327 -3.09 39.02 56.38
C MET A 327 -4.30 38.77 55.47
N LEU A 328 -5.55 39.04 55.94
CA LEU A 328 -6.76 38.92 55.11
C LEU A 328 -6.81 39.92 53.96
N MET A 329 -6.27 41.13 54.11
CA MET A 329 -6.18 42.11 53.01
C MET A 329 -5.10 41.74 51.98
N ILE A 330 -3.99 41.11 52.37
CA ILE A 330 -2.94 40.68 51.47
C ILE A 330 -3.39 39.43 50.70
N ILE A 331 -4.04 38.48 51.37
CA ILE A 331 -4.61 37.26 50.75
C ILE A 331 -5.76 37.61 49.81
N GLY A 332 -6.65 38.55 50.20
CA GLY A 332 -7.71 39.02 49.31
C GLY A 332 -7.16 39.75 48.05
N GLY A 333 -6.12 40.57 48.21
CA GLY A 333 -5.45 41.22 47.08
C GLY A 333 -4.71 40.25 46.14
N SER A 334 -4.06 39.24 46.72
CA SER A 334 -3.34 38.21 45.91
C SER A 334 -4.31 37.30 45.16
N VAL A 335 -5.46 36.94 45.75
CA VAL A 335 -6.52 36.12 45.09
C VAL A 335 -7.15 36.91 43.95
N VAL A 336 -7.43 38.20 44.11
CA VAL A 336 -7.96 39.06 43.03
C VAL A 336 -6.92 39.24 41.91
N ALA A 337 -5.65 39.43 42.26
CA ALA A 337 -4.57 39.49 41.27
C ALA A 337 -4.36 38.14 40.52
N ALA A 338 -4.43 37.02 41.25
CA ALA A 338 -4.35 35.71 40.63
C ALA A 338 -5.55 35.39 39.72
N LEU A 339 -6.76 35.82 40.14
CA LEU A 339 -7.98 35.70 39.33
C LEU A 339 -7.91 36.60 38.07
N ALA A 340 -7.38 37.82 38.18
CA ALA A 340 -7.18 38.73 37.06
C ALA A 340 -6.12 38.17 36.07
N ILE A 341 -5.04 37.55 36.58
CA ILE A 341 -4.03 36.87 35.75
C ILE A 341 -4.65 35.62 35.09
N LEU A 342 -5.42 34.83 35.80
CA LEU A 342 -6.13 33.68 35.24
C LEU A 342 -7.14 34.09 34.17
N ILE A 343 -7.87 35.17 34.37
CA ILE A 343 -8.79 35.74 33.36
C ILE A 343 -8.02 36.29 32.17
N ALA A 344 -6.88 36.97 32.37
CA ALA A 344 -6.03 37.43 31.29
C ALA A 344 -5.39 36.27 30.49
N VAL A 345 -4.92 35.23 31.17
CA VAL A 345 -4.40 34.00 30.56
C VAL A 345 -5.51 33.25 29.84
N TYR A 346 -6.71 33.16 30.44
CA TYR A 346 -7.89 32.59 29.79
C TYR A 346 -8.24 33.34 28.48
N PHE A 347 -8.28 34.69 28.49
CA PHE A 347 -8.52 35.48 27.28
C PHE A 347 -7.36 35.43 26.28
N LEU A 348 -6.12 35.19 26.73
CA LEU A 348 -4.96 35.04 25.85
C LEU A 348 -4.89 33.66 25.17
N LEU A 349 -5.21 32.59 25.93
CA LEU A 349 -5.16 31.20 25.45
C LEU A 349 -6.43 30.75 24.72
N LEU A 350 -7.59 31.37 25.04
CA LEU A 350 -8.89 31.03 24.46
C LEU A 350 -9.41 32.06 23.46
N ARG A 351 -8.51 32.91 22.89
CA ARG A 351 -8.90 33.64 21.68
C ARG A 351 -9.26 32.59 20.63
N PRO A 352 -10.52 32.51 20.14
CA PRO A 352 -10.83 31.67 19.01
C PRO A 352 -9.96 32.16 17.85
N SER A 353 -9.04 31.33 17.40
CA SER A 353 -8.32 31.60 16.15
C SER A 353 -9.39 31.75 15.07
N GLN A 354 -9.46 32.90 14.44
CA GLN A 354 -10.41 33.12 13.35
C GLN A 354 -10.04 32.13 12.25
N SER A 355 -10.91 31.17 12.02
CA SER A 355 -10.83 30.28 10.87
C SER A 355 -11.34 31.05 9.65
N PHE A 356 -10.73 30.83 8.51
CA PHE A 356 -11.14 31.38 7.22
C PHE A 356 -11.12 30.26 6.16
N GLU A 357 -11.76 30.51 5.03
CA GLU A 357 -11.80 29.53 3.95
C GLU A 357 -10.46 29.48 3.21
N MET A 358 -9.97 28.28 2.94
CA MET A 358 -8.80 28.02 2.12
C MET A 358 -8.99 28.62 0.73
N PRO A 359 -8.07 29.46 0.24
CA PRO A 359 -8.14 30.01 -1.10
C PRO A 359 -7.98 28.90 -2.14
N ASP A 360 -8.59 29.10 -3.30
CA ASP A 360 -8.41 28.21 -4.45
C ASP A 360 -7.07 28.53 -5.13
N VAL A 361 -6.19 27.53 -5.17
CA VAL A 361 -4.84 27.63 -5.76
C VAL A 361 -4.66 26.72 -6.97
N VAL A 362 -5.69 25.97 -7.36
CA VAL A 362 -5.65 25.09 -8.53
C VAL A 362 -5.44 25.91 -9.80
N ASN A 363 -4.62 25.41 -10.72
CA ASN A 363 -4.19 26.08 -11.97
C ASN A 363 -3.34 27.37 -11.80
N LEU A 364 -2.98 27.77 -10.58
CA LEU A 364 -1.95 28.79 -10.37
C LEU A 364 -0.56 28.15 -10.55
N THR A 365 0.42 28.96 -10.92
CA THR A 365 1.81 28.51 -10.85
C THR A 365 2.22 28.26 -9.40
N GLU A 366 3.17 27.38 -9.17
CA GLU A 366 3.70 27.08 -7.82
C GLU A 366 4.03 28.36 -7.04
N ALA A 367 4.74 29.30 -7.67
CA ALA A 367 5.14 30.56 -7.03
C ALA A 367 3.96 31.47 -6.67
N GLU A 368 2.95 31.55 -7.54
CA GLU A 368 1.72 32.33 -7.27
C GLU A 368 0.90 31.69 -6.14
N ALA A 369 0.78 30.37 -6.12
CA ALA A 369 0.08 29.63 -5.09
C ALA A 369 0.73 29.82 -3.71
N ILE A 370 2.06 29.69 -3.62
CA ILE A 370 2.83 29.91 -2.39
C ILE A 370 2.62 31.34 -1.89
N THR A 371 2.77 32.35 -2.76
CA THR A 371 2.59 33.76 -2.39
C THR A 371 1.18 34.03 -1.86
N LEU A 372 0.15 33.48 -2.52
CA LEU A 372 -1.24 33.65 -2.11
C LEU A 372 -1.53 33.03 -0.74
N LEU A 373 -0.94 31.86 -0.46
CA LEU A 373 -1.10 31.14 0.80
C LEU A 373 -0.37 31.84 1.95
N GLU A 374 0.87 32.28 1.72
CA GLU A 374 1.67 33.03 2.69
C GLU A 374 1.04 34.40 3.04
N ASP A 375 0.48 35.11 2.07
CA ASP A 375 -0.25 36.38 2.29
C ASP A 375 -1.49 36.17 3.18
N ARG A 376 -2.10 35.00 3.15
CA ARG A 376 -3.20 34.60 4.05
C ARG A 376 -2.72 34.11 5.40
N GLY A 377 -1.40 33.97 5.58
CA GLY A 377 -0.76 33.53 6.80
C GLY A 377 -0.78 32.00 6.97
N LEU A 378 -0.95 31.26 5.88
CA LEU A 378 -0.75 29.82 5.79
C LEU A 378 0.73 29.54 5.53
N GLN A 379 1.20 28.33 5.86
CA GLN A 379 2.60 27.95 5.64
C GLN A 379 2.66 26.85 4.59
N VAL A 380 3.39 27.09 3.50
CA VAL A 380 3.74 26.05 2.55
C VAL A 380 5.13 25.53 2.94
N LYS A 381 5.18 24.52 3.82
CA LYS A 381 6.45 23.95 4.28
C LYS A 381 6.80 22.69 3.50
N GLY A 382 7.86 22.81 2.72
CA GLY A 382 8.78 21.71 2.42
C GLY A 382 8.28 20.54 1.56
N HIS A 383 7.02 20.47 1.18
CA HIS A 383 6.48 19.33 0.40
C HIS A 383 5.58 19.82 -0.73
N VAL A 384 6.20 20.38 -1.75
CA VAL A 384 5.59 20.40 -3.08
C VAL A 384 5.88 19.04 -3.70
N THR A 385 4.84 18.26 -3.98
CA THR A 385 4.96 17.02 -4.74
C THR A 385 4.67 17.28 -6.21
N TYR A 386 5.36 16.57 -7.09
CA TYR A 386 5.18 16.71 -8.52
C TYR A 386 4.56 15.44 -9.07
N GLU A 387 3.44 15.57 -9.79
CA GLU A 387 2.71 14.46 -10.39
C GLU A 387 2.37 14.80 -11.84
N LEU A 388 2.29 13.78 -12.70
CA LEU A 388 1.85 13.96 -14.07
C LEU A 388 0.34 14.22 -14.11
N SER A 389 -0.09 15.19 -14.90
CA SER A 389 -1.49 15.56 -15.05
C SER A 389 -1.83 15.82 -16.51
N ASP A 390 -2.91 15.23 -17.00
CA ASP A 390 -3.40 15.48 -18.36
C ASP A 390 -4.22 16.78 -18.43
N ASP A 391 -4.75 17.24 -17.30
CA ASP A 391 -5.70 18.35 -17.23
C ASP A 391 -5.03 19.68 -16.83
N VAL A 392 -3.82 19.63 -16.25
CA VAL A 392 -3.13 20.80 -15.70
C VAL A 392 -1.75 20.92 -16.35
N GLU A 393 -1.43 22.12 -16.87
CA GLU A 393 -0.14 22.40 -17.50
C GLU A 393 1.03 22.23 -16.52
N GLU A 394 2.20 21.87 -17.05
CA GLU A 394 3.44 21.74 -16.28
C GLU A 394 3.74 23.01 -15.45
N GLY A 395 4.14 22.80 -14.19
CA GLY A 395 4.47 23.87 -13.25
C GLY A 395 3.26 24.53 -12.57
N LYS A 396 2.03 24.08 -12.84
CA LYS A 396 0.81 24.56 -12.17
C LYS A 396 0.30 23.58 -11.13
N VAL A 397 -0.38 24.12 -10.12
CA VAL A 397 -0.96 23.35 -9.02
C VAL A 397 -2.14 22.51 -9.51
N VAL A 398 -2.05 21.21 -9.29
CA VAL A 398 -3.10 20.22 -9.57
C VAL A 398 -4.08 20.16 -8.40
N GLU A 399 -3.55 20.11 -7.18
CA GLU A 399 -4.33 19.94 -5.97
C GLU A 399 -3.63 20.57 -4.77
N SER A 400 -4.40 20.93 -3.74
CA SER A 400 -3.88 21.39 -2.45
C SER A 400 -4.54 20.64 -1.30
N ASP A 401 -3.77 20.38 -0.25
CA ASP A 401 -4.29 19.85 1.02
C ASP A 401 -3.93 20.82 2.16
N PRO A 402 -4.93 21.45 2.82
CA PRO A 402 -6.38 21.30 2.65
C PRO A 402 -6.93 21.79 1.29
N LEU A 403 -8.04 21.19 0.86
CA LEU A 403 -8.73 21.58 -0.37
C LEU A 403 -9.25 23.02 -0.31
N ALA A 404 -9.46 23.66 -1.47
CA ALA A 404 -10.10 24.94 -1.59
C ALA A 404 -11.44 24.99 -0.82
N LYS A 405 -11.70 26.09 -0.09
CA LYS A 405 -12.88 26.32 0.78
C LYS A 405 -12.92 25.49 2.07
N ALA A 406 -11.92 24.68 2.39
CA ALA A 406 -11.79 24.06 3.71
C ALA A 406 -11.58 25.16 4.77
N ASN A 407 -12.02 24.91 6.01
CA ASN A 407 -11.79 25.84 7.12
C ASN A 407 -10.36 25.67 7.64
N VAL A 408 -9.55 26.71 7.47
CA VAL A 408 -8.15 26.76 7.91
C VAL A 408 -7.92 27.93 8.88
N LYS A 409 -6.83 27.85 9.64
CA LYS A 409 -6.41 28.87 10.60
C LYS A 409 -5.08 29.47 10.17
N LYS A 410 -4.80 30.67 10.64
CA LYS A 410 -3.49 31.28 10.41
C LYS A 410 -2.39 30.44 11.07
N GLY A 411 -1.40 30.04 10.26
CA GLY A 411 -0.30 29.17 10.67
C GLY A 411 -0.48 27.70 10.27
N ASP A 412 -1.66 27.30 9.74
CA ASP A 412 -1.87 25.95 9.23
C ASP A 412 -0.96 25.69 8.02
N GLU A 413 -0.51 24.45 7.90
CA GLU A 413 0.34 24.01 6.79
C GLU A 413 -0.53 23.60 5.60
N VAL A 414 -0.03 23.94 4.39
CA VAL A 414 -0.67 23.57 3.12
C VAL A 414 0.32 22.80 2.27
N HIS A 415 -0.13 21.68 1.75
CA HIS A 415 0.60 20.85 0.81
C HIS A 415 0.11 21.15 -0.61
N LEU A 416 1.02 21.24 -1.57
CA LEU A 416 0.71 21.48 -2.98
C LEU A 416 1.16 20.30 -3.84
N VAL A 417 0.30 19.86 -4.75
CA VAL A 417 0.64 18.94 -5.83
C VAL A 417 0.74 19.76 -7.11
N VAL A 418 1.91 19.75 -7.75
CA VAL A 418 2.22 20.51 -8.96
C VAL A 418 2.36 19.58 -10.15
N SER A 419 1.81 19.93 -11.29
CA SER A 419 1.95 19.15 -12.52
C SER A 419 3.41 19.13 -12.99
N SER A 420 3.95 17.93 -13.20
CA SER A 420 5.24 17.70 -13.85
C SER A 420 5.13 17.45 -15.37
N GLY A 421 4.00 17.77 -15.96
CA GLY A 421 3.70 17.59 -17.37
C GLY A 421 2.64 16.53 -17.64
N GLN A 422 2.45 16.22 -18.94
CA GLN A 422 1.45 15.26 -19.39
C GLN A 422 2.05 13.89 -19.65
N TYR A 423 1.24 12.84 -19.58
CA TYR A 423 1.61 11.52 -20.03
C TYR A 423 1.79 11.47 -21.55
N ILE A 424 2.73 10.68 -22.02
CA ILE A 424 2.80 10.28 -23.43
C ILE A 424 1.76 9.19 -23.64
N VAL A 425 0.77 9.45 -24.51
CA VAL A 425 -0.26 8.47 -24.86
C VAL A 425 0.17 7.72 -26.11
N ILE A 426 0.28 6.39 -26.02
CA ILE A 426 0.62 5.54 -27.15
C ILE A 426 -0.55 5.50 -28.14
N GLU A 427 -0.28 5.80 -29.40
CA GLU A 427 -1.29 5.68 -30.46
C GLU A 427 -1.35 4.25 -31.04
N ASP A 428 -2.36 3.99 -31.85
CA ASP A 428 -2.38 2.80 -32.70
C ASP A 428 -1.49 3.01 -33.93
N TYR A 429 -0.38 2.29 -33.94
CA TYR A 429 0.63 2.35 -34.99
C TYR A 429 0.48 1.20 -36.01
N VAL A 430 -0.41 0.23 -35.75
CA VAL A 430 -0.65 -0.89 -36.67
C VAL A 430 -1.17 -0.38 -38.00
N GLY A 431 -0.56 -0.85 -39.08
CA GLY A 431 -0.87 -0.42 -40.45
C GLY A 431 -0.12 0.85 -40.91
N LYS A 432 0.59 1.56 -40.00
CA LYS A 432 1.40 2.73 -40.35
C LYS A 432 2.80 2.33 -40.84
N ASP A 433 3.51 3.29 -41.46
CA ASP A 433 4.88 3.11 -41.91
C ASP A 433 5.88 3.15 -40.75
N TYR A 434 6.76 2.13 -40.68
CA TYR A 434 7.71 1.97 -39.58
C TYR A 434 8.68 3.13 -39.44
N ASP A 435 9.30 3.57 -40.55
CA ASP A 435 10.38 4.58 -40.49
C ASP A 435 9.82 5.89 -39.92
N THR A 436 8.61 6.27 -40.35
CA THR A 436 7.94 7.47 -39.89
C THR A 436 7.59 7.40 -38.39
N ILE A 437 7.09 6.25 -37.91
CA ILE A 437 6.68 6.07 -36.52
C ILE A 437 7.88 5.90 -35.59
N ALA A 438 8.93 5.21 -36.06
CA ALA A 438 10.16 5.04 -35.30
C ALA A 438 10.82 6.40 -34.99
N ASP A 439 10.94 7.27 -35.99
CA ASP A 439 11.48 8.62 -35.83
C ASP A 439 10.67 9.43 -34.81
N GLN A 440 9.33 9.38 -34.86
CA GLN A 440 8.45 10.07 -33.91
C GLN A 440 8.58 9.54 -32.46
N LEU A 441 8.70 8.23 -32.30
CA LEU A 441 8.88 7.61 -31.00
C LEU A 441 10.27 7.88 -30.42
N GLU A 442 11.30 7.91 -31.24
CA GLU A 442 12.66 8.28 -30.83
C GLU A 442 12.74 9.75 -30.37
N GLU A 443 12.05 10.67 -31.05
CA GLU A 443 11.93 12.08 -30.63
C GLU A 443 11.25 12.21 -29.24
N LEU A 444 10.31 11.33 -28.91
CA LEU A 444 9.68 11.23 -27.59
C LEU A 444 10.53 10.49 -26.55
N GLY A 445 11.76 10.07 -26.95
CA GLY A 445 12.72 9.41 -26.08
C GLY A 445 12.47 7.91 -25.87
N PHE A 446 11.72 7.27 -26.77
CA PHE A 446 11.59 5.81 -26.75
C PHE A 446 12.79 5.13 -27.39
N LYS A 447 13.14 3.98 -26.84
CA LYS A 447 13.99 3.02 -27.53
C LYS A 447 13.11 2.11 -28.39
N VAL A 448 13.19 2.25 -29.72
CA VAL A 448 12.38 1.47 -30.62
C VAL A 448 13.14 0.20 -31.01
N ASN A 449 12.56 -0.97 -30.71
CA ASN A 449 13.07 -2.25 -31.20
C ASN A 449 12.24 -2.68 -32.40
N LYS A 450 12.93 -3.15 -33.46
CA LYS A 450 12.31 -3.66 -34.68
C LYS A 450 12.37 -5.18 -34.69
N GLU A 451 11.22 -5.83 -34.94
CA GLU A 451 11.14 -7.25 -35.25
C GLU A 451 10.55 -7.43 -36.65
N ASP A 452 11.27 -8.11 -37.51
CA ASP A 452 10.84 -8.31 -38.89
C ASP A 452 10.06 -9.63 -39.05
N ARG A 453 8.89 -9.57 -39.70
CA ARG A 453 8.03 -10.73 -39.98
C ARG A 453 7.63 -10.75 -41.46
N ILE A 454 7.61 -11.93 -42.10
CA ILE A 454 7.09 -12.10 -43.46
C ILE A 454 5.54 -12.04 -43.35
N ASP A 455 4.93 -11.13 -44.09
CA ASP A 455 3.49 -10.89 -44.08
C ASP A 455 3.00 -10.40 -45.44
N GLU A 456 1.69 -10.53 -45.70
CA GLU A 456 1.04 -10.04 -46.94
C GLU A 456 0.99 -8.51 -47.03
N ALA A 457 1.14 -7.81 -45.90
CA ALA A 457 1.21 -6.37 -45.88
C ALA A 457 2.46 -5.85 -46.61
N SER A 458 2.41 -4.64 -47.11
CA SER A 458 3.52 -3.99 -47.77
C SER A 458 4.75 -3.95 -46.88
N LYS A 459 5.95 -4.08 -47.50
CA LYS A 459 7.20 -3.97 -46.76
C LYS A 459 7.28 -2.63 -46.03
N GLY A 460 7.66 -2.66 -44.74
CA GLY A 460 7.75 -1.47 -43.88
C GLY A 460 6.49 -1.17 -43.09
N THR A 461 5.39 -1.90 -43.32
CA THR A 461 4.15 -1.72 -42.55
C THR A 461 4.26 -2.35 -41.17
N ILE A 462 3.86 -1.63 -40.13
CA ILE A 462 3.80 -2.15 -38.76
C ILE A 462 2.61 -3.12 -38.62
N LEU A 463 2.88 -4.32 -38.14
CA LEU A 463 1.92 -5.40 -37.98
C LEU A 463 1.42 -5.50 -36.54
N GLU A 464 2.28 -5.28 -35.57
CA GLU A 464 2.00 -5.36 -34.14
C GLU A 464 2.89 -4.37 -33.37
N GLN A 465 2.40 -3.92 -32.23
CA GLN A 465 3.14 -3.08 -31.28
C GLN A 465 3.08 -3.69 -29.88
N SER A 466 4.14 -3.54 -29.08
CA SER A 466 4.24 -4.14 -27.75
C SER A 466 3.56 -3.36 -26.64
N LEU A 467 3.25 -2.08 -26.86
CA LEU A 467 2.48 -1.22 -25.96
C LEU A 467 1.09 -1.01 -26.57
N ASP A 468 0.06 -1.07 -25.74
CA ASP A 468 -1.31 -0.93 -26.20
C ASP A 468 -1.66 0.53 -26.58
N ALA A 469 -2.49 0.69 -27.61
CA ALA A 469 -3.03 2.01 -27.96
C ALA A 469 -3.86 2.58 -26.78
N GLY A 470 -3.57 3.82 -26.38
CA GLY A 470 -4.15 4.48 -25.21
C GLY A 470 -3.35 4.27 -23.92
N GLU A 471 -2.29 3.45 -23.93
CA GLU A 471 -1.40 3.29 -22.77
C GLU A 471 -0.66 4.61 -22.51
N LYS A 472 -0.60 4.99 -21.22
CA LYS A 472 0.02 6.24 -20.76
C LYS A 472 1.40 5.96 -20.20
N ILE A 473 2.40 6.59 -20.76
CA ILE A 473 3.81 6.43 -20.39
C ILE A 473 4.32 7.71 -19.74
N ASP A 474 5.01 7.57 -18.61
CA ASP A 474 5.69 8.69 -17.96
C ASP A 474 6.84 9.21 -18.86
N PRO A 475 6.83 10.50 -19.28
CA PRO A 475 7.87 11.08 -20.11
C PRO A 475 9.25 11.05 -19.44
N ASN A 476 9.32 10.97 -18.11
CA ASN A 476 10.56 10.95 -17.33
C ASN A 476 11.06 9.54 -17.02
N SER A 477 10.38 8.49 -17.51
CA SER A 477 10.80 7.10 -17.29
C SER A 477 12.11 6.80 -18.04
N ASP A 478 13.10 6.24 -17.32
CA ASP A 478 14.42 5.89 -17.88
C ASP A 478 14.38 4.72 -18.89
N ASN A 479 13.30 3.94 -18.93
CA ASN A 479 13.19 2.70 -19.70
C ASN A 479 12.00 2.69 -20.68
N LYS A 480 11.80 3.77 -21.43
CA LYS A 480 10.79 3.81 -22.50
C LYS A 480 11.22 2.92 -23.66
N THR A 481 10.68 1.73 -23.75
CA THR A 481 10.99 0.79 -24.84
C THR A 481 9.71 0.31 -25.48
N ILE A 482 9.65 0.36 -26.82
CA ILE A 482 8.56 -0.20 -27.62
C ILE A 482 9.15 -1.14 -28.67
N THR A 483 8.52 -2.28 -28.89
CA THR A 483 8.86 -3.21 -29.96
C THR A 483 7.77 -3.15 -31.03
N LEU A 484 8.19 -2.94 -32.28
CA LEU A 484 7.31 -2.90 -33.45
C LEU A 484 7.64 -4.07 -34.36
N THR A 485 6.64 -4.93 -34.63
CA THR A 485 6.74 -6.01 -35.60
C THR A 485 6.42 -5.45 -36.98
N VAL A 486 7.33 -5.58 -37.94
CA VAL A 486 7.27 -4.93 -39.24
C VAL A 486 7.23 -5.95 -40.37
N SER A 487 6.38 -5.73 -41.35
CA SER A 487 6.31 -6.57 -42.54
C SER A 487 7.56 -6.44 -43.39
N GLN A 488 8.17 -7.57 -43.72
CA GLN A 488 9.20 -7.66 -44.79
C GLN A 488 8.59 -7.71 -46.20
N GLY A 489 7.25 -7.76 -46.26
CA GLY A 489 6.53 -8.06 -47.50
C GLY A 489 6.58 -9.56 -47.85
N TYR A 490 5.71 -9.97 -48.71
CA TYR A 490 5.71 -11.30 -49.26
C TYR A 490 6.50 -11.28 -50.58
N SER A 491 7.63 -11.94 -50.64
CA SER A 491 8.38 -12.15 -51.86
C SER A 491 8.42 -13.64 -52.17
N ALA A 492 7.70 -14.07 -53.16
CA ALA A 492 7.88 -15.39 -53.76
C ALA A 492 8.80 -15.29 -54.97
N GLU A 493 9.84 -16.10 -55.00
CA GLU A 493 10.68 -16.22 -56.18
C GLU A 493 9.91 -17.01 -57.24
N VAL A 494 9.67 -16.39 -58.41
CA VAL A 494 8.95 -17.05 -59.49
C VAL A 494 9.85 -18.13 -60.09
N PRO A 495 9.51 -19.42 -60.02
CA PRO A 495 10.29 -20.48 -60.61
C PRO A 495 10.46 -20.28 -62.10
N ASN A 496 11.65 -20.56 -62.62
CA ASN A 496 11.89 -20.49 -64.05
C ASN A 496 11.17 -21.65 -64.77
N VAL A 497 10.12 -21.33 -65.47
CA VAL A 497 9.31 -22.27 -66.24
C VAL A 497 9.53 -22.17 -67.77
N TYR A 498 10.52 -21.42 -68.18
CA TYR A 498 10.82 -21.24 -69.59
C TYR A 498 11.18 -22.58 -70.26
N GLY A 499 10.53 -22.89 -71.40
CA GLY A 499 10.76 -24.13 -72.15
C GLY A 499 10.04 -25.37 -71.57
N GLN A 500 9.24 -25.24 -70.51
CA GLN A 500 8.35 -26.30 -69.97
C GLN A 500 7.02 -26.31 -70.77
N ASP A 501 6.35 -27.50 -70.81
CA ASP A 501 4.96 -27.54 -71.30
C ASP A 501 4.03 -26.83 -70.34
N ILE A 502 2.89 -26.39 -70.86
CA ILE A 502 1.87 -25.56 -70.09
C ILE A 502 1.43 -26.25 -68.81
N GLN A 503 1.19 -27.55 -68.81
CA GLN A 503 0.66 -28.28 -67.64
C GLN A 503 1.76 -28.37 -66.57
N LYS A 504 2.97 -28.63 -66.95
CA LYS A 504 4.09 -28.69 -66.04
C LYS A 504 4.50 -27.32 -65.51
N ALA A 505 4.48 -26.29 -66.33
CA ALA A 505 4.69 -24.91 -65.91
C ALA A 505 3.63 -24.48 -64.90
N LYS A 506 2.35 -24.80 -65.13
CA LYS A 506 1.25 -24.52 -64.22
C LYS A 506 1.42 -25.24 -62.88
N SER A 507 1.81 -26.54 -62.90
CA SER A 507 2.08 -27.30 -61.68
C SER A 507 3.18 -26.66 -60.84
N ILE A 508 4.34 -26.34 -61.47
CA ILE A 508 5.48 -25.72 -60.78
C ILE A 508 5.12 -24.38 -60.18
N LEU A 509 4.39 -23.53 -60.90
CA LEU A 509 3.98 -22.23 -60.39
C LEU A 509 2.92 -22.34 -59.31
N THR A 510 1.97 -23.29 -59.39
CA THR A 510 0.96 -23.52 -58.38
C THR A 510 1.55 -24.12 -57.09
N GLU A 511 2.53 -25.04 -57.22
CA GLU A 511 3.27 -25.57 -56.07
C GLU A 511 4.13 -24.50 -55.40
N ALA A 512 4.57 -23.50 -56.12
CA ALA A 512 5.26 -22.32 -55.60
C ALA A 512 4.30 -21.24 -55.04
N GLY A 513 2.99 -21.50 -54.98
CA GLY A 513 1.98 -20.63 -54.38
C GLY A 513 1.39 -19.59 -55.33
N PHE A 514 1.66 -19.64 -56.64
CA PHE A 514 1.12 -18.68 -57.63
C PHE A 514 -0.21 -19.15 -58.20
N THR A 515 -1.15 -18.21 -58.37
CA THR A 515 -2.34 -18.41 -59.21
C THR A 515 -1.97 -18.20 -60.68
N VAL A 516 -2.22 -19.19 -61.54
CA VAL A 516 -1.84 -19.15 -62.94
C VAL A 516 -3.03 -18.98 -63.85
N GLU A 517 -3.11 -17.84 -64.56
CA GLU A 517 -4.04 -17.57 -65.61
C GLU A 517 -3.35 -17.72 -66.98
N LEU A 518 -4.03 -18.36 -67.94
CA LEU A 518 -3.52 -18.51 -69.29
C LEU A 518 -4.23 -17.49 -70.19
N SER A 519 -3.48 -16.61 -70.82
CA SER A 519 -3.98 -15.62 -71.78
C SER A 519 -3.79 -16.05 -73.22
#